data_4bfd13f29543d7708466046830afe0ad
#
_entry.id   4bfd13f29543d7708466046830afe0ad
#
_cell.length_a   1.000
_cell.length_b   1.000
_cell.length_c   1.000
_cell.angle_alpha   90.00
_cell.angle_beta   90.00
_cell.angle_gamma   90.00
#
_symmetry.space_group_name_H-M   'P 1'
#
loop_
_entity.id
_entity.type
_entity.pdbx_description
1 polymer ?
#
loop_
_entity_poly.entity_id
_entity_poly.type
_entity_poly.pdbx_seq_one_letter_code
_entity_poly.pdbx_strand_id
1 'polypeptide(L)'
;AMMDDGQILKTGTPQELLTETQCNSLEDAFIQLLPEEKKLGYEPVVIPPLPDYGSESYALEAQDLTVKFGDFTAVDHVNFKIKRGEIFGFLGSNGCGKSTTMKVLTGLLEASEGQAWLFGEPVEGNNIETRRRVGYMSQAFSLYSELTIVQNLVLHAKLFHVPKEQIEPRVQLMLERFDLEEVKEKLPDDLPLGVRQRLSLAVALVHNPEILILDEPTSGVDPIARDNFCLLYTSDAADEE
;
A
#
# COMPACT_ATOMS: atom_id res chain seq x y z
N ALA A 1 15.46 -22.64 -10.13
CA ALA A 1 15.42 -23.19 -8.78
C ALA A 1 14.48 -22.34 -7.90
N MET A 2 13.70 -22.98 -7.08
CA MET A 2 12.94 -22.36 -5.98
C MET A 2 13.71 -22.54 -4.68
N MET A 3 13.84 -21.47 -3.90
CA MET A 3 14.70 -21.46 -2.71
C MET A 3 13.97 -20.81 -1.53
N ASP A 4 14.22 -21.30 -0.32
CA ASP A 4 13.72 -20.75 0.93
C ASP A 4 14.77 -20.97 2.04
N ASP A 5 14.97 -19.98 2.90
CA ASP A 5 15.96 -19.98 4.00
C ASP A 5 17.36 -20.49 3.60
N GLY A 6 17.82 -20.09 2.41
CA GLY A 6 19.12 -20.50 1.87
C GLY A 6 19.16 -21.95 1.35
N GLN A 7 18.06 -22.68 1.36
CA GLN A 7 17.95 -24.04 0.84
C GLN A 7 17.20 -24.09 -0.49
N ILE A 8 17.61 -25.00 -1.36
CA ILE A 8 16.91 -25.26 -2.61
C ILE A 8 15.75 -26.21 -2.32
N LEU A 9 14.52 -25.73 -2.50
CA LEU A 9 13.31 -26.55 -2.38
C LEU A 9 13.14 -27.46 -3.61
N LYS A 10 13.31 -26.90 -4.80
CA LYS A 10 13.15 -27.61 -6.06
C LYS A 10 13.92 -26.94 -7.20
N THR A 11 14.38 -27.76 -8.15
CA THR A 11 15.00 -27.30 -9.39
C THR A 11 14.27 -27.89 -10.59
N GLY A 12 14.15 -27.11 -11.65
CA GLY A 12 13.50 -27.50 -12.90
C GLY A 12 13.28 -26.30 -13.80
N THR A 13 12.80 -26.53 -15.00
CA THR A 13 12.27 -25.48 -15.87
C THR A 13 10.93 -24.98 -15.30
N PRO A 14 10.47 -23.78 -15.65
CA PRO A 14 9.15 -23.29 -15.23
C PRO A 14 8.03 -24.30 -15.50
N GLN A 15 8.03 -24.91 -16.68
CA GLN A 15 7.02 -25.88 -17.09
C GLN A 15 7.04 -27.18 -16.28
N GLU A 16 8.23 -27.70 -15.97
CA GLU A 16 8.38 -28.86 -15.11
C GLU A 16 7.87 -28.60 -13.70
N LEU A 17 8.22 -27.45 -13.10
CA LEU A 17 7.77 -27.05 -11.79
C LEU A 17 6.24 -26.93 -11.71
N LEU A 18 5.60 -26.28 -12.68
CA LEU A 18 4.14 -26.16 -12.75
C LEU A 18 3.46 -27.53 -12.91
N THR A 19 4.03 -28.42 -13.75
CA THR A 19 3.46 -29.75 -13.99
C THR A 19 3.53 -30.62 -12.73
N GLU A 20 4.67 -30.63 -12.06
CA GLU A 20 4.88 -31.45 -10.85
C GLU A 20 4.04 -30.97 -9.66
N THR A 21 3.89 -29.65 -9.50
CA THR A 21 3.06 -29.07 -8.42
C THR A 21 1.58 -29.01 -8.77
N GLN A 22 1.22 -29.25 -10.02
CA GLN A 22 -0.15 -29.11 -10.56
C GLN A 22 -0.71 -27.68 -10.35
N CYS A 23 0.17 -26.67 -10.35
CA CYS A 23 -0.19 -25.29 -10.16
C CYS A 23 -0.29 -24.55 -11.50
N ASN A 24 -1.07 -23.46 -11.50
CA ASN A 24 -1.24 -22.61 -12.68
C ASN A 24 -0.21 -21.46 -12.75
N SER A 25 0.42 -21.13 -11.63
CA SER A 25 1.44 -20.10 -11.53
C SER A 25 2.68 -20.60 -10.79
N LEU A 26 3.85 -19.97 -11.06
CA LEU A 26 5.08 -20.28 -10.32
C LEU A 26 5.01 -19.83 -8.86
N GLU A 27 4.17 -18.86 -8.54
CA GLU A 27 3.92 -18.40 -7.19
C GLU A 27 3.18 -19.46 -6.38
N ASP A 28 2.08 -20.00 -6.90
CA ASP A 28 1.35 -21.12 -6.27
C ASP A 28 2.26 -22.33 -6.10
N ALA A 29 3.06 -22.64 -7.12
CA ALA A 29 4.05 -23.72 -7.07
C ALA A 29 5.09 -23.50 -5.96
N PHE A 30 5.55 -22.27 -5.77
CA PHE A 30 6.47 -21.92 -4.68
C PHE A 30 5.82 -22.10 -3.32
N ILE A 31 4.61 -21.55 -3.12
CA ILE A 31 3.85 -21.69 -1.86
C ILE A 31 3.61 -23.16 -1.55
N GLN A 32 3.24 -23.98 -2.55
CA GLN A 32 3.01 -25.41 -2.36
C GLN A 32 4.27 -26.17 -1.92
N LEU A 33 5.46 -25.73 -2.35
CA LEU A 33 6.74 -26.37 -2.02
C LEU A 33 7.31 -25.94 -0.66
N LEU A 34 6.77 -24.91 -0.05
CA LEU A 34 7.20 -24.47 1.27
C LEU A 34 6.87 -25.47 2.37
N PRO A 35 7.62 -25.48 3.48
CA PRO A 35 7.28 -26.25 4.67
C PRO A 35 5.89 -25.92 5.20
N GLU A 36 5.19 -26.93 5.75
CA GLU A 36 3.82 -26.74 6.28
C GLU A 36 3.72 -25.64 7.36
N GLU A 37 4.78 -25.46 8.15
CA GLU A 37 4.87 -24.41 9.18
C GLU A 37 4.76 -23.00 8.61
N LYS A 38 5.26 -22.79 7.38
CA LYS A 38 5.20 -21.50 6.67
C LYS A 38 3.89 -21.28 5.91
N LYS A 39 3.11 -22.34 5.69
CA LYS A 39 1.78 -22.28 5.08
C LYS A 39 0.68 -22.04 6.10
N LEU A 40 0.97 -22.17 7.42
CA LEU A 40 -0.01 -21.94 8.47
C LEU A 40 -0.55 -20.51 8.41
N GLY A 41 -1.86 -20.39 8.24
CA GLY A 41 -2.53 -19.09 8.13
C GLY A 41 -2.50 -18.46 6.73
N TYR A 42 -1.99 -19.17 5.71
CA TYR A 42 -2.11 -18.70 4.33
C TYR A 42 -3.55 -18.88 3.85
N GLU A 43 -4.18 -17.77 3.47
CA GLU A 43 -5.49 -17.72 2.82
C GLU A 43 -5.36 -17.00 1.48
N PRO A 44 -5.98 -17.50 0.40
CA PRO A 44 -6.00 -16.79 -0.87
C PRO A 44 -6.72 -15.44 -0.72
N VAL A 45 -6.18 -14.40 -1.34
CA VAL A 45 -6.81 -13.08 -1.35
C VAL A 45 -8.14 -13.14 -2.10
N VAL A 46 -9.24 -12.86 -1.43
CA VAL A 46 -10.57 -12.72 -2.02
C VAL A 46 -10.96 -11.24 -1.97
N ILE A 47 -11.07 -10.62 -3.14
CA ILE A 47 -11.53 -9.24 -3.23
C ILE A 47 -13.06 -9.24 -3.15
N PRO A 48 -13.67 -8.60 -2.14
CA PRO A 48 -15.11 -8.53 -2.03
C PRO A 48 -15.72 -7.73 -3.20
N PRO A 49 -16.99 -7.98 -3.57
CA PRO A 49 -17.66 -7.19 -4.59
C PRO A 49 -17.77 -5.73 -4.13
N LEU A 50 -17.63 -4.80 -5.08
CA LEU A 50 -17.72 -3.37 -4.82
C LEU A 50 -19.11 -3.02 -4.23
N PRO A 51 -19.17 -2.34 -3.08
CA PRO A 51 -20.41 -1.82 -2.53
C PRO A 51 -21.08 -0.84 -3.51
N ASP A 52 -22.40 -0.82 -3.57
CA ASP A 52 -23.13 0.13 -4.42
C ASP A 52 -23.28 1.49 -3.72
N TYR A 53 -22.30 2.37 -3.92
CA TYR A 53 -22.35 3.77 -3.44
C TYR A 53 -23.16 4.71 -4.36
N GLY A 54 -23.85 4.17 -5.38
CA GLY A 54 -24.54 4.95 -6.42
C GLY A 54 -23.64 5.28 -7.61
N SER A 55 -24.26 5.48 -8.77
CA SER A 55 -23.56 5.53 -10.07
C SER A 55 -22.66 6.75 -10.31
N GLU A 56 -22.73 7.79 -9.46
CA GLU A 56 -22.02 9.07 -9.65
C GLU A 56 -21.08 9.44 -8.48
N SER A 57 -20.81 8.54 -7.55
CA SER A 57 -19.94 8.82 -6.39
C SER A 57 -18.50 8.46 -6.70
N TYR A 58 -17.69 9.46 -7.09
CA TYR A 58 -16.26 9.28 -7.31
C TYR A 58 -15.46 9.64 -6.06
N ALA A 59 -14.46 8.81 -5.75
CA ALA A 59 -13.48 9.07 -4.70
C ALA A 59 -12.35 9.97 -5.21
N LEU A 60 -11.86 9.68 -6.42
CA LEU A 60 -10.80 10.42 -7.08
C LEU A 60 -11.17 10.70 -8.54
N GLU A 61 -10.87 11.92 -8.98
CA GLU A 61 -10.99 12.33 -10.39
C GLU A 61 -9.74 13.10 -10.81
N ALA A 62 -9.31 12.93 -12.04
CA ALA A 62 -8.29 13.75 -12.69
C ALA A 62 -8.75 14.14 -14.09
N GLN A 63 -8.56 15.41 -14.46
CA GLN A 63 -8.87 15.94 -15.77
C GLN A 63 -7.69 16.70 -16.32
N ASP A 64 -7.21 16.30 -17.49
CA ASP A 64 -6.08 16.88 -18.22
C ASP A 64 -4.83 17.08 -17.36
N LEU A 65 -4.64 16.18 -16.39
CA LEU A 65 -3.59 16.27 -15.39
C LEU A 65 -2.23 16.21 -16.06
N THR A 66 -1.45 17.28 -15.91
CA THR A 66 -0.12 17.41 -16.49
C THR A 66 0.88 17.85 -15.43
N VAL A 67 2.05 17.21 -15.41
CA VAL A 67 3.16 17.56 -14.51
C VAL A 67 4.45 17.70 -15.31
N LYS A 68 5.05 18.89 -15.21
CA LYS A 68 6.29 19.25 -15.87
C LYS A 68 7.39 19.56 -14.87
N PHE A 69 8.60 19.11 -15.15
CA PHE A 69 9.82 19.45 -14.42
C PHE A 69 10.80 20.12 -15.41
N GLY A 70 10.77 21.44 -15.48
CA GLY A 70 11.44 22.19 -16.53
C GLY A 70 10.90 21.80 -17.91
N ASP A 71 11.76 21.34 -18.81
CA ASP A 71 11.38 20.90 -20.16
C ASP A 71 10.89 19.44 -20.21
N PHE A 72 10.96 18.70 -19.10
CA PHE A 72 10.52 17.31 -19.04
C PHE A 72 9.07 17.20 -18.58
N THR A 73 8.22 16.57 -19.39
CA THR A 73 6.84 16.26 -19.04
C THR A 73 6.77 14.84 -18.46
N ALA A 74 6.52 14.74 -17.15
CA ALA A 74 6.44 13.47 -16.42
C ALA A 74 5.04 12.84 -16.48
N VAL A 75 3.99 13.66 -16.55
CA VAL A 75 2.58 13.27 -16.71
C VAL A 75 1.98 14.18 -17.76
N ASP A 76 1.27 13.64 -18.74
CA ASP A 76 0.79 14.37 -19.91
C ASP A 76 -0.70 14.12 -20.15
N HIS A 77 -1.55 15.13 -19.85
CA HIS A 77 -3.01 15.16 -20.07
C HIS A 77 -3.75 13.88 -19.61
N VAL A 78 -3.43 13.39 -18.43
CA VAL A 78 -4.02 12.14 -17.89
C VAL A 78 -5.43 12.42 -17.36
N ASN A 79 -6.36 11.55 -17.75
CA ASN A 79 -7.78 11.63 -17.37
C ASN A 79 -8.23 10.28 -16.78
N PHE A 80 -8.82 10.27 -15.58
CA PHE A 80 -9.44 9.08 -14.99
C PHE A 80 -10.43 9.46 -13.89
N LYS A 81 -11.28 8.50 -13.55
CA LYS A 81 -12.24 8.57 -12.43
C LYS A 81 -12.23 7.25 -11.68
N ILE A 82 -12.15 7.31 -10.36
CA ILE A 82 -12.13 6.16 -9.45
C ILE A 82 -13.36 6.28 -8.55
N LYS A 83 -14.17 5.24 -8.50
CA LYS A 83 -15.38 5.21 -7.65
C LYS A 83 -15.01 4.98 -6.18
N ARG A 84 -15.92 5.32 -5.28
CA ARG A 84 -15.78 4.96 -3.86
C ARG A 84 -15.74 3.45 -3.69
N GLY A 85 -14.86 2.97 -2.81
CA GLY A 85 -14.65 1.55 -2.54
C GLY A 85 -13.96 0.76 -3.66
N GLU A 86 -13.64 1.39 -4.81
CA GLU A 86 -12.97 0.72 -5.92
C GLU A 86 -11.49 0.50 -5.61
N ILE A 87 -11.00 -0.72 -5.88
CA ILE A 87 -9.57 -1.04 -5.93
C ILE A 87 -9.08 -0.75 -7.34
N PHE A 88 -8.33 0.32 -7.50
CA PHE A 88 -7.84 0.78 -8.79
C PHE A 88 -6.32 0.59 -8.93
N GLY A 89 -5.86 -0.05 -10.01
CA GLY A 89 -4.45 -0.33 -10.28
C GLY A 89 -3.84 0.56 -11.36
N PHE A 90 -2.79 1.31 -11.02
CA PHE A 90 -1.94 1.99 -11.99
C PHE A 90 -0.87 1.04 -12.52
N LEU A 91 -1.02 0.55 -13.75
CA LEU A 91 -0.06 -0.31 -14.41
C LEU A 91 0.74 0.46 -15.47
N GLY A 92 2.02 0.19 -15.57
CA GLY A 92 2.90 0.80 -16.56
C GLY A 92 4.38 0.58 -16.26
N SER A 93 5.24 0.86 -17.24
CA SER A 93 6.68 0.75 -17.12
C SER A 93 7.26 1.71 -16.07
N ASN A 94 8.47 1.43 -15.59
CA ASN A 94 9.16 2.33 -14.68
C ASN A 94 9.45 3.67 -15.40
N GLY A 95 9.21 4.78 -14.68
CA GLY A 95 9.37 6.13 -15.22
C GLY A 95 8.19 6.66 -16.04
N CYS A 96 7.07 5.93 -16.19
CA CYS A 96 5.90 6.39 -16.94
C CYS A 96 4.99 7.39 -16.18
N GLY A 97 5.39 7.91 -15.03
CA GLY A 97 4.66 8.94 -14.30
C GLY A 97 3.74 8.45 -13.18
N LYS A 98 3.65 7.14 -12.87
CA LYS A 98 2.77 6.60 -11.82
C LYS A 98 2.96 7.30 -10.47
N SER A 99 4.16 7.24 -9.91
CA SER A 99 4.47 7.88 -8.61
C SER A 99 4.27 9.39 -8.63
N THR A 100 4.52 10.04 -9.78
CA THR A 100 4.27 11.48 -9.95
C THR A 100 2.78 11.79 -9.89
N THR A 101 1.95 11.00 -10.58
CA THR A 101 0.49 11.11 -10.52
C THR A 101 -0.01 10.90 -9.09
N MET A 102 0.45 9.84 -8.40
CA MET A 102 0.08 9.56 -7.01
C MET A 102 0.44 10.72 -6.07
N LYS A 103 1.61 11.37 -6.26
CA LYS A 103 2.01 12.54 -5.47
C LYS A 103 1.09 13.76 -5.70
N VAL A 104 0.54 13.94 -6.91
CA VAL A 104 -0.46 14.98 -7.14
C VAL A 104 -1.75 14.65 -6.41
N LEU A 105 -2.24 13.40 -6.53
CA LEU A 105 -3.47 12.97 -5.86
C LEU A 105 -3.41 13.07 -4.33
N THR A 106 -2.22 12.95 -3.75
CA THR A 106 -1.98 13.11 -2.31
C THR A 106 -1.76 14.55 -1.87
N GLY A 107 -1.78 15.52 -2.78
CA GLY A 107 -1.42 16.91 -2.49
C GLY A 107 0.06 17.13 -2.09
N LEU A 108 0.94 16.16 -2.39
CA LEU A 108 2.39 16.28 -2.18
C LEU A 108 3.09 17.02 -3.32
N LEU A 109 2.45 17.09 -4.49
CA LEU A 109 2.96 17.76 -5.67
C LEU A 109 1.81 18.53 -6.32
N GLU A 110 2.10 19.74 -6.77
CA GLU A 110 1.15 20.56 -7.52
C GLU A 110 1.18 20.16 -9.01
N ALA A 111 0.00 20.10 -9.64
CA ALA A 111 -0.09 19.91 -11.08
C ALA A 111 0.39 21.16 -11.83
N SER A 112 1.05 20.98 -12.97
CA SER A 112 1.43 22.10 -13.85
C SER A 112 0.25 22.60 -14.67
N GLU A 113 -0.64 21.68 -15.09
CA GLU A 113 -1.88 21.97 -15.84
C GLU A 113 -2.93 20.90 -15.48
N GLY A 114 -4.21 21.20 -15.71
CA GLY A 114 -5.32 20.31 -15.35
C GLY A 114 -5.66 20.36 -13.87
N GLN A 115 -6.50 19.45 -13.43
CA GLN A 115 -7.03 19.43 -12.05
C GLN A 115 -7.28 17.99 -11.57
N ALA A 116 -7.11 17.77 -10.27
CA ALA A 116 -7.56 16.57 -9.58
C ALA A 116 -8.58 16.93 -8.47
N TRP A 117 -9.49 15.99 -8.18
CA TRP A 117 -10.48 16.11 -7.10
C TRP A 117 -10.47 14.88 -6.22
N LEU A 118 -10.64 15.11 -4.93
CA LEU A 118 -10.85 14.11 -3.89
C LEU A 118 -12.26 14.29 -3.32
N PHE A 119 -13.14 13.31 -3.53
CA PHE A 119 -14.57 13.38 -3.16
C PHE A 119 -15.28 14.67 -3.63
N GLY A 120 -14.93 15.13 -4.85
CA GLY A 120 -15.50 16.35 -5.45
C GLY A 120 -14.83 17.65 -4.99
N GLU A 121 -13.89 17.63 -4.06
CA GLU A 121 -13.12 18.78 -3.63
C GLU A 121 -11.78 18.86 -4.40
N PRO A 122 -11.37 20.03 -4.91
CA PRO A 122 -10.10 20.17 -5.60
C PRO A 122 -8.92 19.78 -4.73
N VAL A 123 -8.00 18.98 -5.27
CA VAL A 123 -6.72 18.68 -4.63
C VAL A 123 -5.77 19.86 -4.85
N GLU A 124 -5.47 20.57 -3.77
CA GLU A 124 -4.52 21.66 -3.78
C GLU A 124 -3.16 21.21 -3.23
N GLY A 125 -2.08 21.62 -3.87
CA GLY A 125 -0.73 21.35 -3.40
C GLY A 125 -0.50 21.91 -2.00
N ASN A 126 0.15 21.13 -1.13
CA ASN A 126 0.45 21.48 0.25
C ASN A 126 -0.78 21.70 1.18
N ASN A 127 -1.98 21.32 0.78
CA ASN A 127 -3.15 21.37 1.63
C ASN A 127 -3.13 20.20 2.65
N ILE A 128 -3.03 20.54 3.94
CA ILE A 128 -2.97 19.53 5.01
C ILE A 128 -4.29 18.77 5.19
N GLU A 129 -5.42 19.42 4.93
CA GLU A 129 -6.75 18.78 5.03
C GLU A 129 -6.91 17.69 3.99
N THR A 130 -6.46 17.91 2.75
CA THR A 130 -6.41 16.87 1.71
C THR A 130 -5.55 15.69 2.16
N ARG A 131 -4.36 15.97 2.74
CA ARG A 131 -3.44 14.91 3.21
C ARG A 131 -4.00 14.09 4.36
N ARG A 132 -4.81 14.68 5.23
CA ARG A 132 -5.46 13.98 6.35
C ARG A 132 -6.47 12.94 5.89
N ARG A 133 -7.03 13.12 4.68
CA ARG A 133 -8.00 12.19 4.08
C ARG A 133 -7.33 11.06 3.30
N VAL A 134 -6.01 11.14 3.07
CA VAL A 134 -5.26 10.20 2.24
C VAL A 134 -4.17 9.52 3.04
N GLY A 135 -4.19 8.19 3.11
CA GLY A 135 -3.06 7.38 3.51
C GLY A 135 -2.15 7.17 2.30
N TYR A 136 -0.87 7.49 2.43
CA TYR A 136 0.09 7.32 1.35
C TYR A 136 1.28 6.47 1.78
N MET A 137 1.47 5.34 1.13
CA MET A 137 2.65 4.52 1.26
C MET A 137 3.52 4.68 0.02
N SER A 138 4.66 5.35 0.16
CA SER A 138 5.62 5.54 -0.93
C SER A 138 6.53 4.33 -1.10
N GLN A 139 7.10 4.16 -2.29
CA GLN A 139 8.08 3.11 -2.61
C GLN A 139 9.32 3.18 -1.68
N ALA A 140 9.81 4.38 -1.38
CA ALA A 140 10.83 4.60 -0.35
C ALA A 140 10.12 4.77 0.98
N PHE A 141 10.41 3.92 1.96
CA PHE A 141 9.78 3.99 3.28
C PHE A 141 9.88 5.41 3.87
N SER A 142 8.71 6.01 4.15
CA SER A 142 8.62 7.33 4.80
C SER A 142 8.74 7.20 6.32
N LEU A 143 9.65 6.32 6.80
CA LEU A 143 9.88 6.04 8.21
C LEU A 143 11.10 6.83 8.70
N TYR A 144 11.04 7.25 9.95
CA TYR A 144 12.18 7.85 10.64
C TYR A 144 13.02 6.74 11.25
N SER A 145 14.23 6.53 10.71
CA SER A 145 15.12 5.43 11.10
C SER A 145 15.62 5.55 12.54
N GLU A 146 15.65 6.76 13.09
CA GLU A 146 16.06 7.06 14.48
C GLU A 146 14.95 6.84 15.51
N LEU A 147 13.73 6.57 15.06
CA LEU A 147 12.57 6.35 15.91
C LEU A 147 12.17 4.87 15.90
N THR A 148 11.76 4.36 17.05
CA THR A 148 11.21 2.99 17.14
C THR A 148 9.89 2.88 16.35
N ILE A 149 9.39 1.67 16.16
CA ILE A 149 8.10 1.41 15.51
C ILE A 149 6.98 2.20 16.18
N VAL A 150 6.85 2.08 17.51
CA VAL A 150 5.80 2.80 18.26
C VAL A 150 5.98 4.31 18.16
N GLN A 151 7.21 4.81 18.17
CA GLN A 151 7.49 6.24 18.03
C GLN A 151 7.13 6.76 16.63
N ASN A 152 7.38 5.98 15.57
CA ASN A 152 6.96 6.30 14.21
C ASN A 152 5.43 6.42 14.12
N LEU A 153 4.68 5.47 14.66
CA LEU A 153 3.21 5.50 14.68
C LEU A 153 2.68 6.72 15.45
N VAL A 154 3.20 6.97 16.65
CA VAL A 154 2.81 8.13 17.46
C VAL A 154 3.12 9.46 16.75
N LEU A 155 4.29 9.57 16.11
CA LEU A 155 4.68 10.76 15.35
C LEU A 155 3.70 11.04 14.22
N HIS A 156 3.40 10.03 13.39
CA HIS A 156 2.49 10.18 12.27
C HIS A 156 1.06 10.47 12.72
N ALA A 157 0.57 9.81 13.78
CA ALA A 157 -0.72 10.15 14.37
C ALA A 157 -0.80 11.64 14.77
N LYS A 158 0.28 12.18 15.35
CA LYS A 158 0.36 13.62 15.71
C LYS A 158 0.45 14.53 14.48
N LEU A 159 1.25 14.15 13.46
CA LEU A 159 1.40 14.91 12.22
C LEU A 159 0.08 15.06 11.47
N PHE A 160 -0.74 14.00 11.48
CA PHE A 160 -2.08 14.00 10.89
C PHE A 160 -3.19 14.43 11.84
N HIS A 161 -2.82 15.06 13.00
CA HIS A 161 -3.73 15.68 13.94
C HIS A 161 -4.78 14.72 14.53
N VAL A 162 -4.43 13.46 14.74
CA VAL A 162 -5.28 12.52 15.50
C VAL A 162 -5.49 13.10 16.89
N PRO A 163 -6.74 13.16 17.42
CA PRO A 163 -7.02 13.65 18.78
C PRO A 163 -6.15 12.93 19.80
N LYS A 164 -5.61 13.70 20.78
CA LYS A 164 -4.62 13.19 21.73
C LYS A 164 -5.08 11.93 22.47
N GLU A 165 -6.37 11.90 22.83
CA GLU A 165 -7.02 10.77 23.51
C GLU A 165 -7.17 9.53 22.62
N GLN A 166 -7.10 9.67 21.30
CA GLN A 166 -7.23 8.59 20.34
C GLN A 166 -5.86 8.05 19.87
N ILE A 167 -4.76 8.78 20.13
CA ILE A 167 -3.43 8.37 19.64
C ILE A 167 -3.05 6.98 20.17
N GLU A 168 -3.13 6.78 21.48
CA GLU A 168 -2.73 5.51 22.11
C GLU A 168 -3.60 4.33 21.64
N PRO A 169 -4.95 4.42 21.66
CA PRO A 169 -5.81 3.36 21.11
C PRO A 169 -5.53 3.06 19.62
N ARG A 170 -5.30 4.08 18.79
CA ARG A 170 -5.00 3.90 17.36
C ARG A 170 -3.64 3.24 17.13
N VAL A 171 -2.62 3.67 17.88
CA VAL A 171 -1.29 3.05 17.80
C VAL A 171 -1.35 1.60 18.23
N GLN A 172 -2.05 1.28 19.32
CA GLN A 172 -2.22 -0.09 19.79
C GLN A 172 -2.94 -0.96 18.75
N LEU A 173 -4.03 -0.45 18.16
CA LEU A 173 -4.74 -1.12 17.08
C LEU A 173 -3.81 -1.42 15.88
N MET A 174 -2.94 -0.47 15.48
CA MET A 174 -2.00 -0.69 14.39
C MET A 174 -0.93 -1.73 14.74
N LEU A 175 -0.44 -1.74 15.97
CA LEU A 175 0.53 -2.74 16.43
C LEU A 175 -0.05 -4.16 16.38
N GLU A 176 -1.28 -4.33 16.85
CA GLU A 176 -2.00 -5.61 16.85
C GLU A 176 -2.33 -6.07 15.42
N ARG A 177 -2.98 -5.21 14.64
CA ARG A 177 -3.44 -5.53 13.28
C ARG A 177 -2.31 -5.89 12.32
N PHE A 178 -1.17 -5.23 12.45
CA PHE A 178 -0.01 -5.42 11.57
C PHE A 178 1.05 -6.36 12.16
N ASP A 179 0.74 -7.04 13.27
CA ASP A 179 1.65 -7.97 13.94
C ASP A 179 3.02 -7.34 14.23
N LEU A 180 3.00 -6.19 14.91
CA LEU A 180 4.18 -5.39 15.23
C LEU A 180 4.49 -5.32 16.74
N GLU A 181 3.65 -5.91 17.61
CA GLU A 181 3.76 -5.84 19.07
C GLU A 181 5.12 -6.32 19.59
N GLU A 182 5.59 -7.48 19.11
CA GLU A 182 6.85 -8.07 19.59
C GLU A 182 8.09 -7.25 19.19
N VAL A 183 7.96 -6.39 18.17
CA VAL A 183 9.06 -5.61 17.62
C VAL A 183 8.89 -4.10 17.83
N LYS A 184 7.89 -3.64 18.55
CA LYS A 184 7.49 -2.24 18.68
C LYS A 184 8.60 -1.28 19.16
N GLU A 185 9.56 -1.79 19.92
CA GLU A 185 10.71 -1.01 20.42
C GLU A 185 11.95 -1.07 19.50
N LYS A 186 11.89 -1.82 18.38
CA LYS A 186 12.98 -1.88 17.41
C LYS A 186 12.98 -0.69 16.48
N LEU A 187 14.15 -0.39 15.90
CA LEU A 187 14.29 0.59 14.83
C LEU A 187 13.88 -0.01 13.48
N PRO A 188 13.38 0.78 12.52
CA PRO A 188 12.99 0.30 11.20
C PRO A 188 14.11 -0.43 10.45
N ASP A 189 15.36 0.03 10.58
CA ASP A 189 16.50 -0.55 9.87
C ASP A 189 16.93 -1.93 10.41
N ASP A 190 16.53 -2.27 11.63
CA ASP A 190 16.75 -3.59 12.23
C ASP A 190 15.72 -4.64 11.81
N LEU A 191 14.71 -4.26 11.00
CA LEU A 191 13.59 -5.11 10.63
C LEU A 191 13.80 -5.78 9.26
N PRO A 192 13.33 -7.01 9.09
CA PRO A 192 13.15 -7.59 7.77
C PRO A 192 12.26 -6.72 6.87
N LEU A 193 12.47 -6.79 5.56
CA LEU A 193 11.75 -5.96 4.57
C LEU A 193 10.22 -6.08 4.71
N GLY A 194 9.67 -7.28 4.85
CA GLY A 194 8.22 -7.50 5.00
C GLY A 194 7.65 -6.84 6.26
N VAL A 195 8.41 -6.82 7.38
CA VAL A 195 7.99 -6.14 8.61
C VAL A 195 8.03 -4.62 8.42
N ARG A 196 9.05 -4.09 7.73
CA ARG A 196 9.11 -2.65 7.38
C ARG A 196 7.95 -2.23 6.50
N GLN A 197 7.50 -3.08 5.58
CA GLN A 197 6.34 -2.79 4.73
C GLN A 197 5.05 -2.78 5.53
N ARG A 198 4.84 -3.74 6.45
CA ARG A 198 3.71 -3.73 7.38
C ARG A 198 3.70 -2.47 8.24
N LEU A 199 4.85 -2.05 8.75
CA LEU A 199 4.98 -0.77 9.47
C LEU A 199 4.63 0.43 8.60
N SER A 200 5.11 0.48 7.35
CA SER A 200 4.80 1.58 6.43
C SER A 200 3.30 1.68 6.12
N LEU A 201 2.63 0.53 5.97
CA LEU A 201 1.18 0.49 5.80
C LEU A 201 0.45 0.92 7.09
N ALA A 202 0.87 0.43 8.25
CA ALA A 202 0.32 0.83 9.55
C ALA A 202 0.43 2.35 9.77
N VAL A 203 1.57 2.94 9.41
CA VAL A 203 1.80 4.39 9.46
C VAL A 203 0.86 5.14 8.50
N ALA A 204 0.64 4.62 7.28
CA ALA A 204 -0.27 5.23 6.31
C ALA A 204 -1.74 5.18 6.78
N LEU A 205 -2.10 4.25 7.67
CA LEU A 205 -3.47 4.02 8.16
C LEU A 205 -3.73 4.58 9.57
N VAL A 206 -2.70 4.95 10.34
CA VAL A 206 -2.84 5.32 11.76
C VAL A 206 -3.84 6.45 11.99
N HIS A 207 -3.99 7.36 11.03
CA HIS A 207 -4.91 8.52 11.12
C HIS A 207 -6.30 8.26 10.54
N ASN A 208 -6.62 7.02 10.14
CA ASN A 208 -7.90 6.61 9.56
C ASN A 208 -8.26 7.38 8.29
N PRO A 209 -7.47 7.28 7.23
CA PRO A 209 -7.74 7.98 5.97
C PRO A 209 -8.95 7.40 5.23
N GLU A 210 -9.63 8.22 4.44
CA GLU A 210 -10.75 7.81 3.59
C GLU A 210 -10.30 7.14 2.29
N ILE A 211 -9.05 7.37 1.88
CA ILE A 211 -8.40 6.77 0.68
C ILE A 211 -7.01 6.30 1.04
N LEU A 212 -6.64 5.12 0.54
CA LEU A 212 -5.30 4.58 0.63
C LEU A 212 -4.65 4.53 -0.75
N ILE A 213 -3.49 5.17 -0.89
CA ILE A 213 -2.66 5.16 -2.11
C ILE A 213 -1.35 4.43 -1.81
N LEU A 214 -1.08 3.37 -2.56
CA LEU A 214 0.09 2.51 -2.38
C LEU A 214 0.98 2.54 -3.62
N ASP A 215 2.24 2.96 -3.45
CA ASP A 215 3.23 3.01 -4.53
C ASP A 215 4.21 1.83 -4.40
N GLU A 216 3.99 0.80 -5.20
CA GLU A 216 4.74 -0.48 -5.19
C GLU A 216 4.84 -1.15 -3.79
N PRO A 217 3.72 -1.34 -3.09
CA PRO A 217 3.73 -1.73 -1.67
C PRO A 217 4.33 -3.11 -1.40
N THR A 218 4.44 -3.97 -2.40
CA THR A 218 4.95 -5.34 -2.28
C THR A 218 6.25 -5.57 -3.04
N SER A 219 6.93 -4.51 -3.44
CA SER A 219 8.21 -4.62 -4.15
C SER A 219 9.28 -5.29 -3.28
N GLY A 220 9.86 -6.40 -3.77
CA GLY A 220 10.92 -7.14 -3.07
C GLY A 220 10.42 -8.04 -1.93
N VAL A 221 9.13 -8.28 -1.80
CA VAL A 221 8.53 -9.17 -0.80
C VAL A 221 8.26 -10.55 -1.40
N ASP A 222 8.43 -11.59 -0.60
CA ASP A 222 8.08 -12.96 -0.99
C ASP A 222 6.55 -13.11 -1.19
N PRO A 223 6.09 -14.15 -1.94
CA PRO A 223 4.69 -14.32 -2.28
C PRO A 223 3.74 -14.41 -1.07
N ILE A 224 4.12 -15.14 -0.01
CA ILE A 224 3.26 -15.29 1.18
C ILE A 224 3.13 -13.96 1.92
N ALA A 225 4.25 -13.28 2.16
CA ALA A 225 4.22 -11.98 2.84
C ALA A 225 3.47 -10.92 2.01
N ARG A 226 3.51 -11.02 0.66
CA ARG A 226 2.74 -10.18 -0.25
C ARG A 226 1.24 -10.45 -0.11
N ASP A 227 0.81 -11.72 -0.13
CA ASP A 227 -0.60 -12.06 -0.05
C ASP A 227 -1.18 -11.71 1.34
N ASN A 228 -0.43 -11.96 2.41
CA ASN A 228 -0.79 -11.49 3.75
C ASN A 228 -0.91 -9.95 3.82
N PHE A 229 -0.01 -9.23 3.15
CA PHE A 229 -0.11 -7.78 3.03
C PHE A 229 -1.37 -7.36 2.26
N CYS A 230 -1.70 -8.06 1.17
CA CYS A 230 -2.92 -7.80 0.41
C CYS A 230 -4.20 -8.02 1.25
N LEU A 231 -4.24 -9.08 2.08
CA LEU A 231 -5.36 -9.33 2.99
C LEU A 231 -5.55 -8.19 4.00
N LEU A 232 -4.47 -7.59 4.51
CA LEU A 232 -4.55 -6.51 5.50
C LEU A 232 -5.30 -5.28 4.98
N TYR A 233 -5.11 -4.87 3.72
CA TYR A 233 -5.82 -3.69 3.21
C TYR A 233 -7.16 -4.01 2.53
N THR A 234 -7.41 -5.26 2.12
CA THR A 234 -8.73 -5.67 1.62
C THR A 234 -9.74 -5.88 2.74
N SER A 235 -9.30 -6.31 3.94
CA SER A 235 -10.17 -6.43 5.11
C SER A 235 -10.60 -5.06 5.65
N ASP A 236 -9.80 -4.00 5.50
CA ASP A 236 -10.15 -2.64 5.91
C ASP A 236 -11.38 -2.10 5.15
N ALA A 237 -11.53 -2.46 3.89
CA ALA A 237 -12.68 -2.05 3.08
C ALA A 237 -13.99 -2.75 3.48
N ALA A 238 -13.92 -3.83 4.27
CA ALA A 238 -15.08 -4.64 4.69
C ALA A 238 -15.56 -4.35 6.13
N ASP A 239 -14.70 -3.75 6.98
CA ASP A 239 -14.98 -3.53 8.41
C ASP A 239 -15.62 -2.16 8.72
N GLU A 240 -15.90 -1.32 7.72
CA GLU A 240 -16.55 0.00 7.87
C GLU A 240 -18.08 -0.03 7.67
N GLU A 241 -18.75 -1.18 7.89
CA GLU A 241 -20.22 -1.25 7.97
C GLU A 241 -20.75 -1.21 9.41
#